data_31721f1d3693e1c119d2444da13d4d36
#
_entry.id   31721f1d3693e1c119d2444da13d4d36
#
_cell.length_a   1.000
_cell.length_b   1.000
_cell.length_c   1.000
_cell.angle_alpha   90.00
_cell.angle_beta   90.00
_cell.angle_gamma   90.00
#
_symmetry.space_group_name_H-M   'P 1'
#
loop_
_entity.id
_entity.type
_entity.pdbx_description
1 polymer ?
#
loop_
_entity_poly.entity_id
_entity_poly.type
_entity_poly.pdbx_seq_one_letter_code
_entity_poly.pdbx_strand_id
1 'polypeptide(L)'
;QRYVRSEIGNYEIPNSHSFAKHSQKVIDRLSYVQSVSTECKNISEELKQKIGLSTQVLVPLQANAQAPTVTSHPDDMIHYCEPRILTVRECARLQSFPDSFIFKGKYTTGGKLRKTEVPRYTQVGNAIPPLFGEQAGLILKQLI
;
A
#
# COMPACT_ATOMS: atom_id res chain seq x y z
N GLN A 1 1.92 0.65 16.59
CA GLN A 1 3.16 1.29 16.08
C GLN A 1 4.43 0.67 16.68
N ARG A 2 4.46 0.24 17.95
CA ARG A 2 5.63 -0.39 18.58
C ARG A 2 6.03 -1.71 17.93
N TYR A 3 5.07 -2.57 17.62
CA TYR A 3 5.34 -3.86 16.97
C TYR A 3 6.02 -3.68 15.61
N VAL A 4 5.52 -2.78 14.78
CA VAL A 4 6.01 -2.58 13.42
C VAL A 4 7.42 -1.98 13.38
N ARG A 5 7.81 -1.15 14.37
CA ARG A 5 9.08 -0.41 14.41
C ARG A 5 10.09 -0.91 15.43
N SER A 6 9.83 -2.04 16.10
CA SER A 6 10.61 -2.46 17.27
C SER A 6 12.05 -2.93 16.95
N GLU A 7 12.34 -3.28 15.71
CA GLU A 7 13.58 -3.98 15.34
C GLU A 7 14.53 -3.17 14.43
N ILE A 8 14.19 -1.92 14.14
CA ILE A 8 15.09 -1.01 13.41
C ILE A 8 15.37 0.24 14.22
N GLY A 9 16.56 0.82 14.04
CA GLY A 9 16.93 2.09 14.66
C GLY A 9 16.00 3.24 14.24
N ASN A 10 15.82 4.23 15.10
CA ASN A 10 14.90 5.36 14.87
C ASN A 10 15.24 6.20 13.63
N TYR A 11 16.46 6.11 13.12
CA TYR A 11 16.97 6.89 11.99
C TYR A 11 17.21 6.05 10.73
N GLU A 12 16.95 4.76 10.76
CA GLU A 12 17.13 3.91 9.59
C GLU A 12 15.92 3.98 8.66
N ILE A 13 16.20 4.06 7.35
CA ILE A 13 15.16 3.96 6.32
C ILE A 13 14.85 2.48 6.11
N PRO A 14 13.63 2.04 6.39
CA PRO A 14 13.29 0.63 6.26
C PRO A 14 13.33 0.17 4.81
N ASN A 15 13.63 -1.11 4.61
CA ASN A 15 13.62 -1.72 3.28
C ASN A 15 12.31 -1.46 2.54
N SER A 16 12.39 -1.20 1.24
CA SER A 16 11.23 -0.97 0.36
C SER A 16 10.47 0.33 0.59
N HIS A 17 11.09 1.31 1.25
CA HIS A 17 10.57 2.67 1.38
C HIS A 17 11.16 3.57 0.28
N SER A 18 10.73 3.34 -0.96
CA SER A 18 11.17 4.10 -2.15
C SER A 18 9.97 4.74 -2.82
N PHE A 19 10.05 6.03 -3.06
CA PHE A 19 8.97 6.81 -3.68
C PHE A 19 8.92 6.58 -5.20
N ALA A 20 7.71 6.43 -5.73
CA ALA A 20 7.51 6.42 -7.17
C ALA A 20 7.79 7.81 -7.76
N LYS A 21 8.47 7.84 -8.90
CA LYS A 21 8.69 9.09 -9.66
C LYS A 21 7.45 9.37 -10.51
N HIS A 22 6.57 10.24 -10.01
CA HIS A 22 5.39 10.69 -10.75
C HIS A 22 5.72 11.86 -11.66
N SER A 23 5.11 11.90 -12.84
CA SER A 23 5.12 13.10 -13.67
C SER A 23 4.24 14.20 -13.06
N GLN A 24 4.47 15.47 -13.40
CA GLN A 24 3.65 16.58 -12.88
C GLN A 24 2.15 16.35 -13.13
N LYS A 25 1.79 15.86 -14.32
CA LYS A 25 0.40 15.53 -14.66
C LYS A 25 -0.23 14.50 -13.69
N VAL A 26 0.54 13.51 -13.23
CA VAL A 26 0.06 12.53 -12.24
C VAL A 26 -0.09 13.19 -10.87
N ILE A 27 0.89 13.99 -10.45
CA ILE A 27 0.85 14.73 -9.18
C ILE A 27 -0.39 15.64 -9.14
N ASP A 28 -0.67 16.41 -10.19
CA ASP A 28 -1.82 17.30 -10.27
C ASP A 28 -3.15 16.53 -10.15
N ARG A 29 -3.25 15.38 -10.79
CA ARG A 29 -4.43 14.49 -10.67
C ARG A 29 -4.62 13.97 -9.26
N LEU A 30 -3.55 13.46 -8.64
CA LEU A 30 -3.61 12.93 -7.28
C LEU A 30 -3.94 14.03 -6.27
N SER A 31 -3.35 15.23 -6.42
CA SER A 31 -3.68 16.42 -5.61
C SER A 31 -5.16 16.79 -5.74
N TYR A 32 -5.68 16.79 -6.96
CA TYR A 32 -7.10 17.08 -7.19
C TYR A 32 -8.00 16.03 -6.52
N VAL A 33 -7.70 14.75 -6.67
CA VAL A 33 -8.46 13.68 -5.99
C VAL A 33 -8.45 13.87 -4.47
N GLN A 34 -7.29 14.17 -3.87
CA GLN A 34 -7.18 14.42 -2.43
C GLN A 34 -8.04 15.63 -2.00
N SER A 35 -8.07 16.70 -2.78
CA SER A 35 -8.80 17.93 -2.44
C SER A 35 -10.33 17.76 -2.45
N VAL A 36 -10.85 16.82 -3.25
CA VAL A 36 -12.30 16.60 -3.39
C VAL A 36 -12.82 15.38 -2.65
N SER A 37 -11.92 14.52 -2.15
CA SER A 37 -12.31 13.28 -1.48
C SER A 37 -12.26 13.43 0.03
N THR A 38 -13.38 13.15 0.69
CA THR A 38 -13.53 13.21 2.15
C THR A 38 -13.58 11.83 2.80
N GLU A 39 -13.63 10.76 2.02
CA GLU A 39 -13.78 9.40 2.49
C GLU A 39 -12.67 8.50 1.95
N CYS A 40 -12.31 7.47 2.75
CA CYS A 40 -11.35 6.43 2.38
C CYS A 40 -12.06 5.34 1.54
N LYS A 41 -12.57 5.72 0.37
CA LYS A 41 -13.30 4.84 -0.56
C LYS A 41 -12.80 5.02 -2.00
N ASN A 42 -13.11 4.03 -2.84
CA ASN A 42 -12.83 4.14 -4.26
C ASN A 42 -13.58 5.35 -4.85
N ILE A 43 -12.87 6.20 -5.60
CA ILE A 43 -13.49 7.37 -6.24
C ILE A 43 -14.51 6.95 -7.28
N SER A 44 -15.50 7.83 -7.54
CA SER A 44 -16.58 7.55 -8.51
C SER A 44 -16.04 7.44 -9.94
N GLU A 45 -16.76 6.74 -10.79
CA GLU A 45 -16.42 6.62 -12.22
C GLU A 45 -16.45 7.98 -12.93
N GLU A 46 -17.36 8.87 -12.54
CA GLU A 46 -17.43 10.25 -13.07
C GLU A 46 -16.13 11.02 -12.75
N LEU A 47 -15.64 10.89 -11.52
CA LEU A 47 -14.39 11.53 -11.13
C LEU A 47 -13.19 10.93 -11.88
N LYS A 48 -13.15 9.60 -12.08
CA LYS A 48 -12.12 8.93 -12.88
C LYS A 48 -12.12 9.44 -14.32
N GLN A 49 -13.28 9.53 -14.95
CA GLN A 49 -13.43 10.08 -16.31
C GLN A 49 -12.96 11.52 -16.39
N LYS A 50 -13.36 12.37 -15.45
CA LYS A 50 -12.98 13.78 -15.39
C LYS A 50 -11.46 13.97 -15.35
N ILE A 51 -10.73 13.12 -14.63
CA ILE A 51 -9.28 13.19 -14.52
C ILE A 51 -8.54 12.32 -15.54
N GLY A 52 -9.28 11.65 -16.44
CA GLY A 52 -8.73 10.80 -17.47
C GLY A 52 -7.97 9.59 -16.93
N LEU A 53 -8.52 8.92 -15.92
CA LEU A 53 -8.02 7.66 -15.39
C LEU A 53 -8.89 6.50 -15.84
N SER A 54 -8.21 5.40 -16.22
CA SER A 54 -8.84 4.12 -16.61
C SER A 54 -8.64 3.02 -15.55
N THR A 55 -8.17 3.36 -14.36
CA THR A 55 -7.95 2.39 -13.28
C THR A 55 -9.28 1.94 -12.67
N GLN A 56 -9.37 0.65 -12.29
CA GLN A 56 -10.56 0.11 -11.64
C GLN A 56 -10.72 0.65 -10.21
N VAL A 57 -9.62 0.81 -9.50
CA VAL A 57 -9.59 1.24 -8.10
C VAL A 57 -8.65 2.42 -7.95
N LEU A 58 -9.07 3.43 -7.20
CA LEU A 58 -8.20 4.49 -6.69
C LEU A 58 -8.83 5.03 -5.38
N VAL A 59 -8.17 4.78 -4.27
CA VAL A 59 -8.64 5.15 -2.93
C VAL A 59 -7.73 6.22 -2.32
N PRO A 60 -8.19 7.45 -2.12
CA PRO A 60 -7.46 8.43 -1.32
C PRO A 60 -7.57 8.06 0.16
N LEU A 61 -6.45 7.76 0.79
CA LEU A 61 -6.43 7.46 2.22
C LEU A 61 -6.73 8.71 3.05
N GLN A 62 -7.27 8.51 4.24
CA GLN A 62 -7.57 9.56 5.20
C GLN A 62 -6.81 9.29 6.51
N ALA A 63 -6.26 10.33 7.13
CA ALA A 63 -5.40 10.18 8.32
C ALA A 63 -6.11 9.50 9.50
N ASN A 64 -7.41 9.71 9.65
CA ASN A 64 -8.21 9.23 10.78
C ASN A 64 -9.21 8.13 10.39
N ALA A 65 -9.05 7.52 9.21
CA ALA A 65 -9.89 6.42 8.76
C ALA A 65 -9.11 5.10 8.67
N GLN A 66 -9.82 3.99 8.72
CA GLN A 66 -9.24 2.68 8.45
C GLN A 66 -8.86 2.58 6.97
N ALA A 67 -7.67 2.05 6.70
CA ALA A 67 -7.26 1.76 5.33
C ALA A 67 -8.11 0.62 4.76
N PRO A 68 -8.43 0.66 3.46
CA PRO A 68 -9.07 -0.47 2.78
C PRO A 68 -8.10 -1.65 2.68
N THR A 69 -8.62 -2.78 2.18
CA THR A 69 -7.79 -3.94 1.87
C THR A 69 -6.63 -3.55 0.95
N VAL A 70 -5.41 -3.90 1.36
CA VAL A 70 -4.21 -3.68 0.55
C VAL A 70 -4.23 -4.65 -0.63
N THR A 71 -4.22 -4.12 -1.84
CA THR A 71 -4.22 -4.90 -3.08
C THR A 71 -2.80 -5.17 -3.58
N SER A 72 -2.67 -5.98 -4.60
CA SER A 72 -1.40 -6.26 -5.28
C SER A 72 -0.97 -5.19 -6.28
N HIS A 73 -1.78 -4.15 -6.48
CA HIS A 73 -1.51 -3.09 -7.44
C HIS A 73 -0.98 -1.83 -6.74
N PRO A 74 0.15 -1.25 -7.22
CA PRO A 74 0.75 -0.09 -6.58
C PRO A 74 -0.12 1.17 -6.64
N ASP A 75 -0.93 1.30 -7.69
CA ASP A 75 -1.64 2.54 -8.02
C ASP A 75 -3.03 2.66 -7.38
N ASP A 76 -3.44 1.67 -6.57
CA ASP A 76 -4.81 1.61 -6.02
C ASP A 76 -5.03 2.56 -4.84
N MET A 77 -3.96 3.04 -4.20
CA MET A 77 -4.08 3.91 -3.01
C MET A 77 -3.21 5.17 -3.13
N ILE A 78 -3.81 6.31 -2.77
CA ILE A 78 -3.12 7.60 -2.64
C ILE A 78 -2.77 7.82 -1.17
N HIS A 79 -1.56 8.30 -0.90
CA HIS A 79 -1.13 8.68 0.44
C HIS A 79 -2.05 9.76 1.03
N TYR A 80 -2.26 9.74 2.35
CA TYR A 80 -3.28 10.58 3.02
C TYR A 80 -3.00 12.09 2.98
N CYS A 81 -1.75 12.53 2.81
CA CYS A 81 -1.39 13.95 2.80
C CYS A 81 -0.41 14.35 1.68
N GLU A 82 0.11 13.41 0.92
CA GLU A 82 1.03 13.68 -0.18
C GLU A 82 0.43 13.17 -1.51
N PRO A 83 0.53 13.92 -2.62
CA PRO A 83 -0.06 13.53 -3.91
C PRO A 83 0.77 12.44 -4.61
N ARG A 84 0.86 11.29 -4.00
CA ARG A 84 1.60 10.12 -4.47
C ARG A 84 0.91 8.81 -4.07
N ILE A 85 1.30 7.74 -4.74
CA ILE A 85 0.95 6.39 -4.30
C ILE A 85 1.75 6.01 -3.04
N LEU A 86 1.30 4.98 -2.35
CA LEU A 86 2.02 4.42 -1.22
C LEU A 86 3.30 3.72 -1.68
N THR A 87 4.32 3.74 -0.85
CA THR A 87 5.49 2.87 -1.00
C THR A 87 5.15 1.43 -0.60
N VAL A 88 5.94 0.47 -1.05
CA VAL A 88 5.79 -0.94 -0.60
C VAL A 88 5.84 -1.04 0.93
N ARG A 89 6.72 -0.27 1.57
CA ARG A 89 6.83 -0.27 3.04
C ARG A 89 5.59 0.28 3.73
N GLU A 90 4.99 1.32 3.20
CA GLU A 90 3.73 1.85 3.74
C GLU A 90 2.59 0.84 3.59
N CYS A 91 2.46 0.17 2.44
CA CYS A 91 1.53 -0.94 2.27
C CYS A 91 1.80 -2.09 3.25
N ALA A 92 3.07 -2.44 3.44
CA ALA A 92 3.47 -3.49 4.39
C ALA A 92 3.11 -3.13 5.84
N ARG A 93 3.26 -1.87 6.25
CA ARG A 93 2.83 -1.39 7.57
C ARG A 93 1.31 -1.47 7.75
N LEU A 94 0.52 -1.16 6.71
CA LEU A 94 -0.93 -1.36 6.73
C LEU A 94 -1.30 -2.83 6.92
N GLN A 95 -0.50 -3.74 6.36
CA GLN A 95 -0.63 -5.19 6.53
C GLN A 95 0.06 -5.71 7.82
N SER A 96 0.51 -4.84 8.72
CA SER A 96 1.20 -5.19 9.97
C SER A 96 2.55 -5.92 9.83
N PHE A 97 3.24 -5.81 8.69
CA PHE A 97 4.62 -6.30 8.59
C PHE A 97 5.56 -5.45 9.45
N PRO A 98 6.50 -6.06 10.18
CA PRO A 98 7.53 -5.31 10.90
C PRO A 98 8.50 -4.64 9.90
N ASP A 99 9.08 -3.51 10.30
CA ASP A 99 10.00 -2.76 9.45
C ASP A 99 11.31 -3.53 9.18
N SER A 100 11.67 -4.48 10.02
CA SER A 100 12.79 -5.42 9.82
C SER A 100 12.56 -6.43 8.69
N PHE A 101 11.29 -6.66 8.29
CA PHE A 101 10.99 -7.60 7.21
C PHE A 101 11.50 -7.09 5.86
N ILE A 102 12.29 -7.90 5.16
CA ILE A 102 12.94 -7.56 3.90
C ILE A 102 12.19 -8.17 2.73
N PHE A 103 11.58 -7.31 1.89
CA PHE A 103 11.02 -7.74 0.60
C PHE A 103 12.12 -7.78 -0.46
N LYS A 104 12.18 -8.84 -1.26
CA LYS A 104 13.17 -9.04 -2.32
C LYS A 104 12.53 -8.94 -3.71
N GLY A 105 13.36 -8.75 -4.73
CA GLY A 105 12.90 -8.63 -6.12
C GLY A 105 12.55 -7.22 -6.54
N LYS A 106 11.89 -7.09 -7.67
CA LYS A 106 11.47 -5.80 -8.26
C LYS A 106 10.29 -5.18 -7.50
N TYR A 107 10.15 -3.87 -7.55
CA TYR A 107 9.00 -3.18 -6.96
C TYR A 107 7.72 -3.51 -7.72
N THR A 108 7.78 -3.41 -9.05
CA THR A 108 6.69 -3.71 -9.99
C THR A 108 7.20 -4.54 -11.15
N THR A 109 6.34 -5.33 -11.76
CA THR A 109 6.63 -6.05 -13.00
C THR A 109 5.53 -5.79 -14.02
N GLY A 110 5.90 -5.71 -15.30
CA GLY A 110 4.99 -5.52 -16.41
C GLY A 110 5.13 -6.61 -17.49
N GLY A 111 4.14 -6.71 -18.37
CA GLY A 111 4.18 -7.59 -19.53
C GLY A 111 4.37 -9.09 -19.20
N LYS A 112 5.26 -9.75 -19.92
CA LYS A 112 5.51 -11.20 -19.77
C LYS A 112 6.07 -11.60 -18.41
N LEU A 113 6.82 -10.71 -17.75
CA LEU A 113 7.44 -10.98 -16.44
C LEU A 113 6.41 -11.14 -15.30
N ARG A 114 5.19 -10.64 -15.46
CA ARG A 114 4.11 -10.83 -14.47
C ARG A 114 3.80 -12.31 -14.19
N LYS A 115 4.12 -13.22 -15.11
CA LYS A 115 3.88 -14.65 -14.95
C LYS A 115 4.98 -15.39 -14.21
N THR A 116 6.18 -14.82 -14.13
CA THR A 116 7.37 -15.48 -13.60
C THR A 116 7.95 -14.79 -12.37
N GLU A 117 7.63 -13.54 -12.15
CA GLU A 117 8.14 -12.74 -11.01
C GLU A 117 6.97 -12.25 -10.14
N VAL A 118 7.14 -12.33 -8.84
CA VAL A 118 6.20 -11.77 -7.85
C VAL A 118 6.81 -10.47 -7.32
N PRO A 119 6.38 -9.30 -7.81
CA PRO A 119 6.92 -8.02 -7.36
C PRO A 119 6.54 -7.72 -5.91
N ARG A 120 7.28 -6.80 -5.27
CA ARG A 120 7.12 -6.49 -3.84
C ARG A 120 5.69 -6.04 -3.47
N TYR A 121 5.04 -5.23 -4.29
CA TYR A 121 3.63 -4.85 -4.07
C TYR A 121 2.71 -6.07 -4.07
N THR A 122 2.92 -7.01 -4.98
CA THR A 122 2.14 -8.25 -5.04
C THR A 122 2.43 -9.16 -3.84
N GLN A 123 3.69 -9.21 -3.36
CA GLN A 123 4.03 -9.96 -2.14
C GLN A 123 3.24 -9.43 -0.94
N VAL A 124 3.18 -8.11 -0.78
CA VAL A 124 2.43 -7.48 0.31
C VAL A 124 0.92 -7.72 0.16
N GLY A 125 0.35 -7.46 -1.03
CA GLY A 125 -1.09 -7.56 -1.25
C GLY A 125 -1.64 -8.98 -1.12
N ASN A 126 -0.84 -10.00 -1.46
CA ASN A 126 -1.23 -11.41 -1.34
C ASN A 126 -0.97 -12.00 0.05
N ALA A 127 -0.32 -11.28 0.93
CA ALA A 127 0.04 -11.79 2.24
C ALA A 127 -1.14 -11.76 3.22
N ILE A 128 -1.16 -12.74 4.11
CA ILE A 128 -1.96 -12.66 5.34
C ILE A 128 -1.23 -11.71 6.29
N PRO A 129 -1.94 -10.73 6.90
CA PRO A 129 -1.31 -9.81 7.85
C PRO A 129 -0.64 -10.57 9.00
N PRO A 130 0.66 -10.34 9.30
CA PRO A 130 1.40 -11.06 10.35
C PRO A 130 0.71 -11.06 11.71
N LEU A 131 0.17 -9.91 12.16
CA LEU A 131 -0.57 -9.85 13.43
C LEU A 131 -1.84 -10.70 13.43
N PHE A 132 -2.54 -10.82 12.30
CA PHE A 132 -3.68 -11.71 12.19
C PHE A 132 -3.23 -13.19 12.29
N GLY A 133 -2.13 -13.53 11.59
CA GLY A 133 -1.55 -14.87 11.67
C GLY A 133 -1.11 -15.25 13.09
N GLU A 134 -0.51 -14.32 13.83
CA GLU A 134 -0.12 -14.49 15.23
C GLU A 134 -1.34 -14.78 16.11
N GLN A 135 -2.39 -13.96 16.02
CA GLN A 135 -3.61 -14.15 16.82
C GLN A 135 -4.31 -15.48 16.49
N ALA A 136 -4.40 -15.84 15.21
CA ALA A 136 -4.94 -17.14 14.79
C ALA A 136 -4.12 -18.31 15.37
N GLY A 137 -2.79 -18.21 15.33
CA GLY A 137 -1.88 -19.21 15.91
C GLY A 137 -2.04 -19.36 17.43
N LEU A 138 -2.21 -18.25 18.16
CA LEU A 138 -2.46 -18.28 19.60
C LEU A 138 -3.78 -18.97 19.95
N ILE A 139 -4.83 -18.75 19.17
CA ILE A 139 -6.12 -19.44 19.37
C ILE A 139 -5.97 -20.94 19.09
N LEU A 140 -5.35 -21.32 17.97
CA LEU A 140 -5.13 -22.73 17.63
C LEU A 140 -4.32 -23.46 18.69
N LYS A 141 -3.31 -22.80 19.27
CA LYS A 141 -2.49 -23.38 20.35
C LYS A 141 -3.31 -23.73 21.60
N GLN A 142 -4.45 -23.08 21.82
CA GLN A 142 -5.35 -23.39 22.95
C GLN A 142 -6.23 -24.62 22.71
N LEU A 143 -6.31 -25.09 21.47
CA LEU A 143 -7.13 -26.23 21.07
C LEU A 143 -6.35 -27.56 21.04
N ILE A 144 -5.04 -27.48 21.24
CA ILE A 144 -4.11 -28.63 21.29
C ILE A 144 -3.66 -28.84 22.74
#